data_4af95d59b3f03b2d7b3050fb9a69d74b
#
_entry.id   4af95d59b3f03b2d7b3050fb9a69d74b
#
_cell.length_a   1.000
_cell.length_b   1.000
_cell.length_c   1.000
_cell.angle_alpha   90.00
_cell.angle_beta   90.00
_cell.angle_gamma   90.00
#
_symmetry.space_group_name_H-M   'P 1'
#
loop_
_entity.id
_entity.type
_entity.pdbx_description
1 polymer ?
#
loop_
_entity_poly.entity_id
_entity_poly.type
_entity_poly.pdbx_seq_one_letter_code
_entity_poly.pdbx_strand_id
1 'polypeptide(L)'
;IVNMVEKTFEGSLPAFISAFGRHEKLSEKEIEDIRKSMPEMPQDRFVRYTEKYGLPTDDANLIISSKEFSDFYDESVKINPDYKQISNLMLVELNRNLNDSEKTISDVTFSPADLAELVKMSTDGVVSKNAAKDILKIMFNNGGKPIDIAKENGFIMNNDTSGLEEIINKIIVENADSVESYKNGNQKIFGFLMGQVVRTAGKGANPKLAKDLLTEKLK
;
A
#
# COMPACT_ATOMS: atom_id res chain seq x y z
N ILE A 1 -27.37 21.16 -1.45
CA ILE A 1 -27.44 20.82 0.01
C ILE A 1 -26.04 20.44 0.51
N VAL A 2 -25.34 19.49 -0.11
CA VAL A 2 -24.02 18.99 0.34
C VAL A 2 -22.99 20.12 0.50
N ASN A 3 -22.79 20.95 -0.53
CA ASN A 3 -21.90 22.14 -0.46
C ASN A 3 -22.29 23.17 0.60
N MET A 4 -23.57 23.22 0.96
CA MET A 4 -24.07 24.13 1.97
C MET A 4 -23.76 23.61 3.38
N VAL A 5 -23.92 22.30 3.61
CA VAL A 5 -23.60 21.66 4.90
C VAL A 5 -22.10 21.69 5.18
N GLU A 6 -21.27 21.43 4.18
CA GLU A 6 -19.80 21.52 4.30
C GLU A 6 -19.32 22.93 4.64
N LYS A 7 -19.84 23.95 3.94
CA LYS A 7 -19.42 25.35 4.13
C LYS A 7 -20.00 26.05 5.33
N THR A 8 -21.26 25.73 5.68
CA THR A 8 -22.01 26.49 6.70
C THR A 8 -22.00 25.81 8.06
N PHE A 9 -21.84 24.47 8.10
CA PHE A 9 -21.94 23.68 9.32
C PHE A 9 -20.70 22.85 9.60
N GLU A 10 -19.58 23.17 8.95
CA GLU A 10 -18.28 22.47 9.11
C GLU A 10 -18.43 20.93 9.00
N GLY A 11 -19.35 20.49 8.16
CA GLY A 11 -19.63 19.08 7.99
C GLY A 11 -20.45 18.42 9.11
N SER A 12 -20.93 19.19 10.07
CA SER A 12 -21.72 18.65 11.19
C SER A 12 -23.18 18.42 10.80
N LEU A 13 -23.55 17.18 10.49
CA LEU A 13 -24.92 16.79 10.25
C LEU A 13 -25.86 17.09 11.44
N PRO A 14 -25.49 16.84 12.72
CA PRO A 14 -26.31 17.23 13.85
C PRO A 14 -26.56 18.74 13.92
N ALA A 15 -25.57 19.58 13.61
CA ALA A 15 -25.72 21.03 13.57
C ALA A 15 -26.67 21.48 12.45
N PHE A 16 -26.56 20.87 11.25
CA PHE A 16 -27.46 21.14 10.13
C PHE A 16 -28.90 20.74 10.47
N ILE A 17 -29.12 19.51 10.95
CA ILE A 17 -30.47 19.03 11.34
C ILE A 17 -31.06 19.89 12.45
N SER A 18 -30.25 20.29 13.45
CA SER A 18 -30.68 21.17 14.52
C SER A 18 -31.07 22.59 14.05
N ALA A 19 -30.36 23.13 13.07
CA ALA A 19 -30.66 24.43 12.47
C ALA A 19 -31.90 24.39 11.57
N PHE A 20 -32.00 23.36 10.73
CA PHE A 20 -33.13 23.17 9.81
C PHE A 20 -34.42 22.75 10.53
N GLY A 21 -34.31 21.83 11.50
CA GLY A 21 -35.43 21.33 12.28
C GLY A 21 -36.11 22.38 13.20
N ARG A 22 -35.51 23.58 13.36
CA ARG A 22 -36.14 24.71 14.02
C ARG A 22 -37.15 25.43 13.12
N HIS A 23 -37.02 25.31 11.83
CA HIS A 23 -37.90 26.00 10.85
C HIS A 23 -38.89 25.05 10.17
N GLU A 24 -38.54 23.77 10.01
CA GLU A 24 -39.46 22.74 9.49
C GLU A 24 -39.31 21.46 10.32
N LYS A 25 -40.48 20.89 10.72
CA LYS A 25 -40.50 19.59 11.43
C LYS A 25 -40.23 18.47 10.43
N LEU A 26 -38.95 18.14 10.21
CA LEU A 26 -38.56 16.95 9.44
C LEU A 26 -39.07 15.68 10.19
N SER A 27 -39.69 14.78 9.49
CA SER A 27 -40.00 13.45 9.99
C SER A 27 -38.73 12.62 10.17
N GLU A 28 -38.77 11.61 11.05
CA GLU A 28 -37.68 10.69 11.26
C GLU A 28 -37.21 10.02 9.93
N LYS A 29 -38.17 9.75 9.04
CA LYS A 29 -37.90 9.19 7.72
C LYS A 29 -37.14 10.17 6.83
N GLU A 30 -37.51 11.43 6.80
CA GLU A 30 -36.81 12.45 6.02
C GLU A 30 -35.39 12.68 6.56
N ILE A 31 -35.21 12.64 7.88
CA ILE A 31 -33.89 12.71 8.51
C ILE A 31 -33.01 11.52 8.08
N GLU A 32 -33.55 10.32 8.08
CA GLU A 32 -32.84 9.11 7.68
C GLU A 32 -32.54 9.10 6.17
N ASP A 33 -33.48 9.58 5.34
CA ASP A 33 -33.25 9.70 3.88
C ASP A 33 -32.17 10.75 3.57
N ILE A 34 -32.15 11.88 4.30
CA ILE A 34 -31.06 12.88 4.20
C ILE A 34 -29.74 12.25 4.62
N ARG A 35 -29.70 11.53 5.75
CA ARG A 35 -28.50 10.86 6.25
C ARG A 35 -27.92 9.87 5.24
N LYS A 36 -28.79 9.09 4.57
CA LYS A 36 -28.39 8.12 3.54
C LYS A 36 -27.92 8.79 2.24
N SER A 37 -28.45 9.97 1.93
CA SER A 37 -28.08 10.72 0.72
C SER A 37 -26.81 11.56 0.87
N MET A 38 -26.33 11.74 2.11
CA MET A 38 -25.13 12.52 2.38
C MET A 38 -23.88 11.68 2.10
N PRO A 39 -22.86 12.27 1.47
CA PRO A 39 -21.55 11.62 1.42
C PRO A 39 -21.00 11.44 2.84
N GLU A 40 -20.20 10.40 3.03
CA GLU A 40 -19.53 10.16 4.30
C GLU A 40 -18.67 11.37 4.68
N MET A 41 -18.89 11.86 5.90
CA MET A 41 -18.19 13.06 6.39
C MET A 41 -16.74 12.73 6.78
N PRO A 42 -15.82 13.72 6.75
CA PRO A 42 -14.41 13.47 7.13
C PRO A 42 -14.27 12.83 8.51
N GLN A 43 -15.09 13.21 9.48
CA GLN A 43 -15.08 12.63 10.82
C GLN A 43 -15.48 11.15 10.84
N ASP A 44 -16.48 10.77 10.04
CA ASP A 44 -16.91 9.37 9.93
C ASP A 44 -15.83 8.53 9.22
N ARG A 45 -15.17 9.09 8.17
CA ARG A 45 -14.00 8.48 7.53
C ARG A 45 -12.86 8.29 8.53
N PHE A 46 -12.56 9.29 9.36
CA PHE A 46 -11.52 9.19 10.38
C PHE A 46 -11.78 8.02 11.33
N VAL A 47 -13.01 7.91 11.87
CA VAL A 47 -13.41 6.81 12.75
C VAL A 47 -13.27 5.46 12.01
N ARG A 48 -13.75 5.39 10.78
CA ARG A 48 -13.63 4.17 9.97
C ARG A 48 -12.19 3.78 9.71
N TYR A 49 -11.30 4.73 9.39
CA TYR A 49 -9.88 4.45 9.13
C TYR A 49 -9.15 4.01 10.40
N THR A 50 -9.41 4.64 11.53
CA THR A 50 -8.73 4.28 12.78
C THR A 50 -9.29 3.00 13.41
N GLU A 51 -10.60 2.88 13.56
CA GLU A 51 -11.22 1.79 14.29
C GLU A 51 -11.41 0.53 13.44
N LYS A 52 -11.84 0.70 12.19
CA LYS A 52 -12.15 -0.46 11.32
C LYS A 52 -10.96 -0.91 10.48
N TYR A 53 -10.17 0.04 9.95
CA TYR A 53 -9.01 -0.29 9.10
C TYR A 53 -7.71 -0.38 9.90
N GLY A 54 -7.70 0.09 11.14
CA GLY A 54 -6.57 0.03 12.05
C GLY A 54 -5.39 0.88 11.60
N LEU A 55 -5.67 2.02 10.95
CA LEU A 55 -4.64 3.00 10.61
C LEU A 55 -4.23 3.80 11.86
N PRO A 56 -2.97 4.24 11.93
CA PRO A 56 -2.54 5.24 12.90
C PRO A 56 -3.36 6.53 12.76
N THR A 57 -3.59 7.23 13.87
CA THR A 57 -4.34 8.50 13.91
C THR A 57 -3.76 9.55 12.97
N ASP A 58 -2.41 9.65 12.91
CA ASP A 58 -1.72 10.62 12.05
C ASP A 58 -1.95 10.30 10.57
N ASP A 59 -1.87 9.02 10.18
CA ASP A 59 -2.12 8.57 8.81
C ASP A 59 -3.57 8.88 8.39
N ALA A 60 -4.54 8.57 9.28
CA ALA A 60 -5.95 8.85 9.04
C ALA A 60 -6.20 10.36 8.84
N ASN A 61 -5.61 11.21 9.69
CA ASN A 61 -5.70 12.67 9.57
C ASN A 61 -5.12 13.18 8.24
N LEU A 62 -3.98 12.64 7.81
CA LEU A 62 -3.37 13.01 6.53
C LEU A 62 -4.26 12.61 5.35
N ILE A 63 -4.87 11.44 5.38
CA ILE A 63 -5.74 10.97 4.29
C ILE A 63 -7.00 11.83 4.20
N ILE A 64 -7.64 12.17 5.33
CA ILE A 64 -8.87 12.99 5.32
C ILE A 64 -8.63 14.49 5.09
N SER A 65 -7.38 14.95 5.08
CA SER A 65 -7.05 16.37 4.87
C SER A 65 -7.49 16.91 3.51
N SER A 66 -7.66 16.03 2.51
CA SER A 66 -8.23 16.34 1.21
C SER A 66 -9.31 15.30 0.88
N LYS A 67 -10.44 15.80 0.36
CA LYS A 67 -11.56 14.96 -0.08
C LYS A 67 -11.10 14.04 -1.22
N GLU A 68 -10.42 14.60 -2.20
CA GLU A 68 -9.94 13.89 -3.39
C GLU A 68 -8.94 12.81 -3.01
N PHE A 69 -8.05 13.09 -2.05
CA PHE A 69 -7.06 12.12 -1.56
C PHE A 69 -7.72 10.97 -0.79
N SER A 70 -8.73 11.30 0.04
CA SER A 70 -9.49 10.28 0.77
C SER A 70 -10.40 9.46 -0.15
N ASP A 71 -10.99 10.06 -1.18
CA ASP A 71 -11.79 9.33 -2.17
C ASP A 71 -10.89 8.36 -2.96
N PHE A 72 -9.70 8.78 -3.37
CA PHE A 72 -8.72 7.92 -4.04
C PHE A 72 -8.29 6.73 -3.17
N TYR A 73 -8.04 6.98 -1.88
CA TYR A 73 -7.76 5.93 -0.91
C TYR A 73 -8.93 4.95 -0.79
N ASP A 74 -10.15 5.45 -0.60
CA ASP A 74 -11.35 4.64 -0.45
C ASP A 74 -11.62 3.75 -1.67
N GLU A 75 -11.43 4.28 -2.87
CA GLU A 75 -11.56 3.49 -4.10
C GLU A 75 -10.48 2.41 -4.22
N SER A 76 -9.25 2.73 -3.84
CA SER A 76 -8.16 1.76 -3.85
C SER A 76 -8.40 0.60 -2.88
N VAL A 77 -8.85 0.88 -1.65
CA VAL A 77 -9.08 -0.15 -0.62
C VAL A 77 -10.35 -0.97 -0.85
N LYS A 78 -11.32 -0.48 -1.64
CA LYS A 78 -12.45 -1.27 -2.11
C LYS A 78 -12.02 -2.42 -3.02
N ILE A 79 -10.95 -2.21 -3.80
CA ILE A 79 -10.41 -3.18 -4.75
C ILE A 79 -9.44 -4.14 -4.05
N ASN A 80 -8.55 -3.60 -3.23
CA ASN A 80 -7.59 -4.37 -2.45
C ASN A 80 -7.66 -3.93 -0.97
N PRO A 81 -8.21 -4.74 -0.05
CA PRO A 81 -8.39 -4.36 1.36
C PRO A 81 -7.10 -4.39 2.20
N ASP A 82 -5.94 -4.22 1.59
CA ASP A 82 -4.67 -4.03 2.31
C ASP A 82 -4.51 -2.57 2.75
N TYR A 83 -5.35 -2.18 3.71
CA TYR A 83 -5.50 -0.82 4.20
C TYR A 83 -4.17 -0.14 4.54
N LYS A 84 -3.28 -0.86 5.22
CA LYS A 84 -2.00 -0.32 5.70
C LYS A 84 -0.98 -0.15 4.59
N GLN A 85 -0.89 -1.11 3.65
CA GLN A 85 0.07 -0.99 2.55
C GLN A 85 -0.35 0.09 1.55
N ILE A 86 -1.66 0.21 1.27
CA ILE A 86 -2.18 1.29 0.42
C ILE A 86 -1.94 2.64 1.08
N SER A 87 -2.29 2.81 2.38
CA SER A 87 -2.00 4.03 3.13
C SER A 87 -0.51 4.38 3.09
N ASN A 88 0.37 3.43 3.39
CA ASN A 88 1.81 3.66 3.40
C ASN A 88 2.35 4.09 2.02
N LEU A 89 1.93 3.42 0.95
CA LEU A 89 2.38 3.76 -0.40
C LEU A 89 1.87 5.15 -0.83
N MET A 90 0.63 5.50 -0.47
CA MET A 90 0.06 6.83 -0.73
C MET A 90 0.73 7.93 0.09
N LEU A 91 0.87 7.75 1.40
CA LEU A 91 1.36 8.81 2.28
C LEU A 91 2.87 9.04 2.16
N VAL A 92 3.64 7.97 1.94
CA VAL A 92 5.11 8.09 1.87
C VAL A 92 5.58 8.40 0.46
N GLU A 93 5.17 7.60 -0.53
CA GLU A 93 5.76 7.70 -1.88
C GLU A 93 4.93 8.60 -2.79
N LEU A 94 3.61 8.42 -2.84
CA LEU A 94 2.77 9.23 -3.72
C LEU A 94 2.71 10.68 -3.24
N ASN A 95 2.50 10.92 -1.95
CA ASN A 95 2.44 12.27 -1.39
C ASN A 95 3.77 13.02 -1.56
N ARG A 96 4.91 12.32 -1.44
CA ARG A 96 6.21 12.90 -1.76
C ARG A 96 6.29 13.34 -3.23
N ASN A 97 5.91 12.47 -4.17
CA ASN A 97 5.93 12.80 -5.59
C ASN A 97 4.99 13.97 -5.92
N LEU A 98 3.83 14.06 -5.28
CA LEU A 98 2.89 15.18 -5.41
C LEU A 98 3.53 16.48 -4.94
N ASN A 99 4.13 16.48 -3.73
CA ASN A 99 4.76 17.66 -3.15
C ASN A 99 5.98 18.14 -3.97
N ASP A 100 6.84 17.20 -4.40
CA ASP A 100 8.04 17.51 -5.20
C ASP A 100 7.70 18.09 -6.57
N SER A 101 6.51 17.81 -7.11
CA SER A 101 6.05 18.29 -8.42
C SER A 101 4.99 19.39 -8.35
N GLU A 102 4.62 19.86 -7.16
CA GLU A 102 3.55 20.84 -6.92
C GLU A 102 2.20 20.41 -7.55
N LYS A 103 1.93 19.09 -7.58
CA LYS A 103 0.71 18.50 -8.11
C LYS A 103 -0.23 18.06 -6.99
N THR A 104 -1.48 17.86 -7.35
CA THR A 104 -2.53 17.27 -6.49
C THR A 104 -2.85 15.86 -6.93
N ILE A 105 -3.61 15.13 -6.12
CA ILE A 105 -4.07 13.78 -6.47
C ILE A 105 -4.93 13.76 -7.75
N SER A 106 -5.59 14.86 -8.07
CA SER A 106 -6.38 14.99 -9.29
C SER A 106 -5.55 15.07 -10.57
N ASP A 107 -4.24 15.35 -10.44
CA ASP A 107 -3.32 15.47 -11.57
C ASP A 107 -2.62 14.14 -11.91
N VAL A 108 -2.84 13.08 -11.12
CA VAL A 108 -2.22 11.78 -11.40
C VAL A 108 -2.87 11.11 -12.60
N THR A 109 -2.05 10.40 -13.37
CA THR A 109 -2.44 9.76 -14.63
C THR A 109 -2.85 8.30 -14.50
N PHE A 110 -2.72 7.73 -13.31
CA PHE A 110 -3.13 6.36 -12.98
C PHE A 110 -4.35 6.35 -12.06
N SER A 111 -5.10 5.26 -12.07
CA SER A 111 -6.33 5.11 -11.31
C SER A 111 -6.08 4.50 -9.91
N PRO A 112 -7.07 4.61 -8.98
CA PRO A 112 -7.07 3.86 -7.73
C PRO A 112 -6.91 2.35 -7.92
N ALA A 113 -7.43 1.79 -9.03
CA ALA A 113 -7.28 0.39 -9.36
C ALA A 113 -5.82 0.02 -9.67
N ASP A 114 -5.09 0.88 -10.36
CA ASP A 114 -3.68 0.65 -10.66
C ASP A 114 -2.82 0.69 -9.39
N LEU A 115 -3.15 1.58 -8.44
CA LEU A 115 -2.48 1.60 -7.13
C LEU A 115 -2.77 0.32 -6.33
N ALA A 116 -4.03 -0.11 -6.31
CA ALA A 116 -4.46 -1.33 -5.64
C ALA A 116 -3.78 -2.59 -6.25
N GLU A 117 -3.64 -2.64 -7.57
CA GLU A 117 -2.91 -3.69 -8.28
C GLU A 117 -1.43 -3.68 -7.90
N LEU A 118 -0.77 -2.52 -7.88
CA LEU A 118 0.63 -2.38 -7.50
C LEU A 118 0.89 -2.89 -6.07
N VAL A 119 0.03 -2.51 -5.13
CA VAL A 119 0.12 -3.00 -3.75
C VAL A 119 -0.06 -4.51 -3.71
N LYS A 120 -1.04 -5.06 -4.44
CA LYS A 120 -1.25 -6.49 -4.53
C LYS A 120 -0.03 -7.22 -5.10
N MET A 121 0.55 -6.72 -6.19
CA MET A 121 1.78 -7.28 -6.77
C MET A 121 2.93 -7.34 -5.75
N SER A 122 3.06 -6.30 -4.92
CA SER A 122 4.08 -6.27 -3.86
C SER A 122 3.78 -7.25 -2.72
N THR A 123 2.52 -7.37 -2.31
CA THR A 123 2.08 -8.28 -1.23
C THR A 123 2.18 -9.75 -1.67
N ASP A 124 1.81 -10.04 -2.91
CA ASP A 124 1.90 -11.38 -3.50
C ASP A 124 3.35 -11.79 -3.86
N GLY A 125 4.31 -10.87 -3.74
CA GLY A 125 5.71 -11.13 -4.06
C GLY A 125 6.00 -11.22 -5.56
N VAL A 126 5.14 -10.64 -6.40
CA VAL A 126 5.38 -10.48 -7.84
C VAL A 126 6.48 -9.46 -8.10
N VAL A 127 6.50 -8.41 -7.29
CA VAL A 127 7.56 -7.39 -7.27
C VAL A 127 8.04 -7.15 -5.84
N SER A 128 9.28 -6.67 -5.68
CA SER A 128 9.77 -6.28 -4.35
C SER A 128 9.15 -4.96 -3.89
N LYS A 129 9.17 -4.69 -2.57
CA LYS A 129 8.71 -3.41 -2.02
C LYS A 129 9.45 -2.21 -2.61
N ASN A 130 10.74 -2.34 -2.89
CA ASN A 130 11.52 -1.27 -3.53
C ASN A 130 11.12 -1.10 -4.99
N ALA A 131 10.95 -2.21 -5.73
CA ALA A 131 10.44 -2.15 -7.09
C ALA A 131 9.05 -1.52 -7.17
N ALA A 132 8.16 -1.78 -6.21
CA ALA A 132 6.84 -1.14 -6.16
C ALA A 132 6.93 0.40 -6.05
N LYS A 133 7.90 0.92 -5.30
CA LYS A 133 8.16 2.37 -5.22
C LYS A 133 8.66 2.94 -6.55
N ASP A 134 9.58 2.23 -7.21
CA ASP A 134 10.11 2.65 -8.52
C ASP A 134 9.00 2.61 -9.58
N ILE A 135 8.15 1.57 -9.57
CA ILE A 135 6.98 1.45 -10.46
C ILE A 135 6.02 2.61 -10.21
N LEU A 136 5.67 2.93 -8.95
CA LEU A 136 4.81 4.06 -8.63
C LEU A 136 5.36 5.37 -9.18
N LYS A 137 6.67 5.60 -9.05
CA LYS A 137 7.33 6.79 -9.60
C LYS A 137 7.23 6.86 -11.12
N ILE A 138 7.38 5.74 -11.82
CA ILE A 138 7.20 5.66 -13.28
C ILE A 138 5.75 5.93 -13.65
N MET A 139 4.79 5.30 -12.97
CA MET A 139 3.35 5.55 -13.15
C MET A 139 2.99 7.03 -12.96
N PHE A 140 3.58 7.66 -11.94
CA PHE A 140 3.35 9.07 -11.64
C PHE A 140 3.84 10.00 -12.75
N ASN A 141 5.01 9.71 -13.33
CA ASN A 141 5.63 10.56 -14.36
C ASN A 141 5.10 10.30 -15.76
N ASN A 142 4.88 9.03 -16.11
CA ASN A 142 4.63 8.58 -17.48
C ASN A 142 3.26 7.93 -17.67
N GLY A 143 2.54 7.65 -16.58
CA GLY A 143 1.35 6.80 -16.62
C GLY A 143 1.71 5.33 -16.85
N GLY A 144 0.70 4.54 -17.24
CA GLY A 144 0.87 3.12 -17.57
C GLY A 144 0.39 2.17 -16.46
N LYS A 145 0.28 0.89 -16.82
CA LYS A 145 -0.15 -0.15 -15.90
C LYS A 145 1.01 -0.70 -15.10
N PRO A 146 0.85 -0.99 -13.80
CA PRO A 146 1.95 -1.45 -12.94
C PRO A 146 2.58 -2.74 -13.43
N ILE A 147 1.79 -3.69 -13.95
CA ILE A 147 2.30 -4.96 -14.46
C ILE A 147 3.16 -4.80 -15.73
N ASP A 148 2.78 -3.89 -16.63
CA ASP A 148 3.53 -3.65 -17.85
C ASP A 148 4.86 -2.96 -17.55
N ILE A 149 4.83 -1.93 -16.70
CA ILE A 149 6.03 -1.26 -16.20
C ILE A 149 6.98 -2.26 -15.51
N ALA A 150 6.42 -3.17 -14.70
CA ALA A 150 7.22 -4.19 -14.02
C ALA A 150 7.92 -5.14 -14.99
N LYS A 151 7.24 -5.55 -16.08
CA LYS A 151 7.83 -6.40 -17.13
C LYS A 151 8.91 -5.68 -17.92
N GLU A 152 8.61 -4.48 -18.40
CA GLU A 152 9.51 -3.68 -19.21
C GLU A 152 10.83 -3.32 -18.49
N ASN A 153 10.76 -3.09 -17.17
CA ASN A 153 11.92 -2.71 -16.37
C ASN A 153 12.57 -3.87 -15.62
N GLY A 154 12.11 -5.11 -15.84
CA GLY A 154 12.70 -6.29 -15.19
C GLY A 154 12.47 -6.32 -13.67
N PHE A 155 11.37 -5.74 -13.17
CA PHE A 155 11.02 -5.73 -11.75
C PHE A 155 10.26 -6.97 -11.30
N ILE A 156 9.83 -7.82 -12.25
CA ILE A 156 9.17 -9.09 -11.92
C ILE A 156 10.15 -9.99 -11.20
N MET A 157 9.76 -10.45 -10.01
CA MET A 157 10.58 -11.36 -9.22
C MET A 157 10.52 -12.76 -9.85
N ASN A 158 11.68 -13.35 -10.04
CA ASN A 158 11.77 -14.73 -10.48
C ASN A 158 11.43 -15.64 -9.29
N ASN A 159 10.30 -16.31 -9.36
CA ASN A 159 9.86 -17.31 -8.40
C ASN A 159 10.26 -18.73 -8.85
N ASP A 160 11.18 -18.85 -9.80
CA ASP A 160 11.73 -20.15 -10.19
C ASP A 160 12.53 -20.74 -9.02
N THR A 161 11.91 -21.72 -8.36
CA THR A 161 12.52 -22.44 -7.24
C THR A 161 13.71 -23.26 -7.68
N SER A 162 13.71 -23.80 -8.89
CA SER A 162 14.77 -24.69 -9.40
C SER A 162 16.09 -23.93 -9.59
N GLY A 163 16.05 -22.77 -10.26
CA GLY A 163 17.25 -21.94 -10.41
C GLY A 163 17.76 -21.38 -9.08
N LEU A 164 16.84 -21.06 -8.16
CA LEU A 164 17.21 -20.58 -6.82
C LEU A 164 17.82 -21.70 -5.95
N GLU A 165 17.30 -22.92 -6.04
CA GLU A 165 17.87 -24.09 -5.36
C GLU A 165 19.27 -24.42 -5.85
N GLU A 166 19.53 -24.36 -7.15
CA GLU A 166 20.88 -24.57 -7.70
C GLU A 166 21.88 -23.53 -7.15
N ILE A 167 21.48 -22.26 -7.10
CA ILE A 167 22.29 -21.20 -6.51
C ILE A 167 22.56 -21.44 -5.03
N ILE A 168 21.55 -21.82 -4.27
CA ILE A 168 21.66 -22.12 -2.83
C ILE A 168 22.60 -23.30 -2.62
N ASN A 169 22.42 -24.40 -3.36
CA ASN A 169 23.28 -25.59 -3.26
C ASN A 169 24.75 -25.24 -3.57
N LYS A 170 24.99 -24.43 -4.61
CA LYS A 170 26.34 -23.93 -4.94
C LYS A 170 26.94 -23.13 -3.80
N ILE A 171 26.20 -22.19 -3.22
CA ILE A 171 26.69 -21.35 -2.12
C ILE A 171 26.97 -22.17 -0.87
N ILE A 172 26.14 -23.18 -0.55
CA ILE A 172 26.36 -24.10 0.57
C ILE A 172 27.69 -24.85 0.38
N VAL A 173 27.97 -25.36 -0.83
CA VAL A 173 29.23 -26.08 -1.14
C VAL A 173 30.43 -25.13 -1.08
N GLU A 174 30.32 -23.94 -1.66
CA GLU A 174 31.43 -22.97 -1.68
C GLU A 174 31.74 -22.36 -0.30
N ASN A 175 30.81 -22.44 0.66
CA ASN A 175 30.94 -21.85 2.00
C ASN A 175 30.77 -22.92 3.11
N ALA A 176 31.32 -24.11 2.91
CA ALA A 176 31.16 -25.27 3.81
C ALA A 176 31.49 -24.93 5.29
N ASP A 177 32.58 -24.22 5.55
CA ASP A 177 33.00 -23.81 6.90
C ASP A 177 31.97 -22.88 7.57
N SER A 178 31.36 -21.99 6.77
CA SER A 178 30.30 -21.09 7.24
C SER A 178 29.02 -21.87 7.57
N VAL A 179 28.68 -22.87 6.76
CA VAL A 179 27.53 -23.73 6.98
C VAL A 179 27.73 -24.57 8.26
N GLU A 180 28.91 -25.12 8.48
CA GLU A 180 29.26 -25.86 9.70
C GLU A 180 29.17 -24.94 10.94
N SER A 181 29.69 -23.72 10.86
CA SER A 181 29.59 -22.75 11.93
C SER A 181 28.12 -22.39 12.25
N TYR A 182 27.26 -22.29 11.22
CA TYR A 182 25.82 -22.07 11.42
C TYR A 182 25.17 -23.26 12.15
N LYS A 183 25.47 -24.50 11.74
CA LYS A 183 24.97 -25.70 12.39
C LYS A 183 25.46 -25.86 13.83
N ASN A 184 26.63 -25.31 14.15
CA ASN A 184 27.19 -25.22 15.49
C ASN A 184 26.60 -24.03 16.33
N GLY A 185 25.53 -23.41 15.86
CA GLY A 185 24.74 -22.42 16.61
C GLY A 185 25.03 -20.94 16.29
N ASN A 186 25.94 -20.63 15.39
CA ASN A 186 26.23 -19.25 15.01
C ASN A 186 25.19 -18.69 14.02
N GLN A 187 24.06 -18.22 14.57
CA GLN A 187 22.95 -17.70 13.78
C GLN A 187 23.31 -16.45 12.91
N LYS A 188 24.39 -15.72 13.25
CA LYS A 188 24.80 -14.52 12.50
C LYS A 188 25.23 -14.85 11.08
N ILE A 189 25.75 -16.07 10.84
CA ILE A 189 26.21 -16.54 9.54
C ILE A 189 25.05 -16.68 8.54
N PHE A 190 23.82 -16.90 9.00
CA PHE A 190 22.68 -16.95 8.11
C PHE A 190 22.54 -15.68 7.25
N GLY A 191 22.77 -14.50 7.84
CA GLY A 191 22.75 -13.25 7.11
C GLY A 191 23.82 -13.15 6.03
N PHE A 192 25.00 -13.68 6.28
CA PHE A 192 26.08 -13.75 5.31
C PHE A 192 25.71 -14.68 4.13
N LEU A 193 25.28 -15.89 4.41
CA LEU A 193 24.86 -16.87 3.38
C LEU A 193 23.69 -16.31 2.55
N MET A 194 22.71 -15.71 3.19
CA MET A 194 21.57 -15.07 2.53
C MET A 194 22.03 -13.92 1.59
N GLY A 195 22.99 -13.12 2.04
CA GLY A 195 23.60 -12.05 1.23
C GLY A 195 24.28 -12.58 -0.03
N GLN A 196 24.96 -13.72 0.05
CA GLN A 196 25.58 -14.39 -1.10
C GLN A 196 24.52 -14.92 -2.07
N VAL A 197 23.43 -15.54 -1.55
CA VAL A 197 22.31 -16.03 -2.38
C VAL A 197 21.70 -14.87 -3.16
N VAL A 198 21.34 -13.79 -2.49
CA VAL A 198 20.70 -12.62 -3.14
C VAL A 198 21.62 -11.96 -4.16
N ARG A 199 22.95 -11.89 -3.88
CA ARG A 199 23.92 -11.33 -4.81
C ARG A 199 24.03 -12.18 -6.08
N THR A 200 24.09 -13.49 -5.93
CA THR A 200 24.28 -14.44 -7.05
C THR A 200 22.98 -14.56 -7.87
N ALA A 201 21.83 -14.58 -7.21
CA ALA A 201 20.53 -14.67 -7.87
C ALA A 201 20.10 -13.35 -8.56
N GLY A 202 20.72 -12.22 -8.21
CA GLY A 202 20.47 -10.92 -8.82
C GLY A 202 19.20 -10.22 -8.32
N LYS A 203 18.87 -9.07 -8.95
CA LYS A 203 17.77 -8.18 -8.51
C LYS A 203 16.35 -8.79 -8.62
N GLY A 204 16.19 -9.85 -9.40
CA GLY A 204 14.92 -10.54 -9.62
C GLY A 204 14.63 -11.68 -8.63
N ALA A 205 15.56 -12.02 -7.73
CA ALA A 205 15.33 -13.09 -6.77
C ALA A 205 14.31 -12.69 -5.69
N ASN A 206 13.37 -13.59 -5.40
CA ASN A 206 12.43 -13.41 -4.28
C ASN A 206 13.15 -13.66 -2.94
N PRO A 207 13.42 -12.62 -2.10
CA PRO A 207 14.18 -12.81 -0.86
C PRO A 207 13.47 -13.69 0.16
N LYS A 208 12.14 -13.73 0.15
CA LYS A 208 11.36 -14.58 1.04
C LYS A 208 11.52 -16.04 0.66
N LEU A 209 11.36 -16.34 -0.63
CA LEU A 209 11.56 -17.69 -1.15
C LEU A 209 13.01 -18.18 -0.94
N ALA A 210 13.99 -17.31 -1.21
CA ALA A 210 15.40 -17.60 -0.95
C ALA A 210 15.67 -17.92 0.52
N LYS A 211 15.06 -17.16 1.44
CA LYS A 211 15.18 -17.38 2.88
C LYS A 211 14.58 -18.74 3.30
N ASP A 212 13.39 -19.04 2.79
CA ASP A 212 12.68 -20.27 3.14
C ASP A 212 13.47 -21.49 2.63
N LEU A 213 13.91 -21.48 1.38
CA LEU A 213 14.72 -22.54 0.78
C LEU A 213 16.09 -22.70 1.47
N LEU A 214 16.80 -21.59 1.76
CA LEU A 214 18.07 -21.64 2.47
C LEU A 214 17.88 -22.22 3.88
N THR A 215 16.82 -21.82 4.58
CA THR A 215 16.50 -22.34 5.91
C THR A 215 16.22 -23.83 5.87
N GLU A 216 15.53 -24.32 4.85
CA GLU A 216 15.25 -25.73 4.66
C GLU A 216 16.51 -26.54 4.38
N LYS A 217 17.39 -26.03 3.52
CA LYS A 217 18.65 -26.71 3.14
C LYS A 217 19.73 -26.71 4.25
N LEU A 218 19.64 -25.81 5.22
CA LEU A 218 20.58 -25.70 6.34
C LEU A 218 20.16 -26.53 7.57
N LYS A 219 18.95 -27.07 7.61
CA LYS A 219 18.50 -28.00 8.65
C LYS A 219 19.22 -29.34 8.54
#